data_2313f8bd5ebf58042869312d73fe9f88
#
_entry.id   2313f8bd5ebf58042869312d73fe9f88
#
_cell.length_a   1.000
_cell.length_b   1.000
_cell.length_c   1.000
_cell.angle_alpha   90.00
_cell.angle_beta   90.00
_cell.angle_gamma   90.00
#
_symmetry.space_group_name_H-M   'P 1'
#
loop_
_entity.id
_entity.type
_entity.pdbx_description
1 polymer ?
#
loop_
_entity_poly.entity_id
_entity_poly.type
_entity_poly.pdbx_seq_one_letter_code
_entity_poly.pdbx_strand_id
1 'polypeptide(L)'
;MNFTRWSARLPGTPRRSAVARAARSADSVPASGRPGREVPSARGELTDPDASADGPAVGPALDALSVHDLLGQVPALVALVQGADHRIGYVNAAYVRAFGERPRGERAKEALPELVELGLLPLMDQVLRSGKPRTVKSRRVPARAGKHSFYTFTCTPVELAHGTGGREGRGVLVFATDVTDQVESAERLRASEARQREAAVTLQRSLLPQELEQPDDLRVAATYRPGGTEAAVGGDWYDVITLGGGRTALVIGDVMGRGVRAAAVMGQLRTAVRAYARLDLPPHEVLQLLDGLAADIDAGQIATCLYAVHDPGEELLTYASAGHLPVLVRDADGHVHSADEPTGPPLGTEGWQHTSATTPFPSGATAVLYTDGLVERRDADIDVGVAALERAFAGATGSPEIICDRLLRALGITAEHDDDVALLVFQNPRRDGQHAELFHNAALDLLGGVEAAPRARAFASGVLTSWRFPRELHDLGVLAASELVANSLQHGVPPMRLRLRRTDRRLVVEVTDGDDHLPRRRQAEPADETGRGISIVATIAASWGARLTPGGGKAVWCEFTLPTVEPVVTVS
;
A
#
# COMPACT_ATOMS: atom_id res chain seq x y z
N MET A 1 -10.22 2.57 8.33
CA MET A 1 -10.21 3.97 7.88
C MET A 1 -11.55 4.63 8.11
N ASN A 2 -11.62 5.67 8.92
CA ASN A 2 -12.85 6.40 9.15
C ASN A 2 -12.89 7.65 8.25
N PHE A 3 -12.97 7.44 6.94
CA PHE A 3 -13.05 8.49 5.90
C PHE A 3 -14.19 9.50 6.14
N THR A 4 -15.23 9.11 6.87
CA THR A 4 -16.36 9.96 7.24
C THR A 4 -16.00 11.12 8.17
N ARG A 5 -14.89 11.07 8.88
CA ARG A 5 -14.45 12.16 9.77
C ARG A 5 -13.59 13.21 9.05
N TRP A 6 -12.84 12.77 8.04
CA TRP A 6 -11.97 13.67 7.28
C TRP A 6 -12.74 14.52 6.26
N SER A 7 -13.71 13.90 5.55
CA SER A 7 -14.56 14.62 4.58
C SER A 7 -15.45 15.71 5.20
N ALA A 8 -15.65 15.69 6.53
CA ALA A 8 -16.46 16.71 7.23
C ALA A 8 -15.76 18.07 7.40
N ARG A 9 -14.45 18.17 7.10
CA ARG A 9 -13.65 19.40 7.23
C ARG A 9 -13.32 20.08 5.90
N LEU A 10 -13.75 19.53 4.77
CA LEU A 10 -13.59 20.20 3.48
C LEU A 10 -14.59 21.36 3.36
N PRO A 11 -14.17 22.58 3.05
CA PRO A 11 -15.08 23.72 2.86
C PRO A 11 -15.98 23.44 1.64
N GLY A 12 -17.29 23.36 1.86
CA GLY A 12 -18.27 23.23 0.78
C GLY A 12 -19.13 21.96 0.76
N THR A 13 -18.91 20.99 1.64
CA THR A 13 -19.79 19.81 1.71
C THR A 13 -21.06 20.11 2.50
N PRO A 14 -22.27 19.96 1.92
CA PRO A 14 -23.51 20.13 2.66
C PRO A 14 -23.65 19.03 3.72
N ARG A 15 -23.95 19.42 4.96
CA ARG A 15 -24.22 18.50 6.07
C ARG A 15 -25.30 17.50 5.69
N ARG A 16 -25.03 16.22 5.74
CA ARG A 16 -25.90 15.07 5.42
C ARG A 16 -27.19 14.96 6.24
N SER A 17 -27.61 15.96 6.99
CA SER A 17 -28.86 15.93 7.78
C SER A 17 -30.14 16.29 6.99
N ALA A 18 -30.06 16.68 5.72
CA ALA A 18 -31.22 17.06 4.91
C ALA A 18 -31.74 15.96 3.96
N VAL A 19 -30.94 14.93 3.65
CA VAL A 19 -31.30 13.89 2.66
C VAL A 19 -32.11 12.73 3.28
N ALA A 20 -32.04 12.53 4.58
CA ALA A 20 -32.80 11.47 5.26
C ALA A 20 -34.30 11.75 5.44
N ARG A 21 -34.80 12.95 5.08
CA ARG A 21 -36.20 13.34 5.25
C ARG A 21 -37.03 13.31 3.96
N ALA A 22 -36.39 13.18 2.79
CA ALA A 22 -37.09 13.15 1.49
C ALA A 22 -37.44 11.73 0.98
N ALA A 23 -36.94 10.67 1.63
CA ALA A 23 -37.14 9.28 1.19
C ALA A 23 -38.33 8.56 1.85
N ARG A 24 -39.26 9.25 2.54
CA ARG A 24 -40.43 8.63 3.21
C ARG A 24 -41.79 9.03 2.67
N SER A 25 -41.89 9.58 1.49
CA SER A 25 -43.18 9.98 0.93
C SER A 25 -43.37 9.63 -0.55
N ALA A 26 -42.97 8.45 -0.98
CA ALA A 26 -43.35 7.93 -2.28
C ALA A 26 -43.36 6.40 -2.25
N ASP A 27 -44.43 5.83 -1.67
CA ASP A 27 -44.81 4.44 -1.96
C ASP A 27 -46.31 4.30 -1.77
N SER A 28 -47.03 4.35 -2.87
CA SER A 28 -48.35 3.81 -3.00
C SER A 28 -48.70 3.65 -4.49
N VAL A 29 -48.44 2.47 -5.08
CA VAL A 29 -49.15 1.91 -6.24
C VAL A 29 -49.05 0.38 -6.18
N PRO A 30 -50.15 -0.37 -6.50
CA PRO A 30 -50.38 -1.70 -5.96
C PRO A 30 -49.85 -2.87 -6.80
N ALA A 31 -49.58 -3.97 -6.10
CA ALA A 31 -49.16 -5.25 -6.64
C ALA A 31 -50.30 -5.98 -7.37
N SER A 32 -49.99 -6.60 -8.50
CA SER A 32 -50.73 -7.67 -9.14
C SER A 32 -49.99 -8.99 -8.93
N GLY A 33 -50.74 -9.99 -8.45
CA GLY A 33 -50.29 -11.21 -7.84
C GLY A 33 -49.69 -12.32 -8.70
N ARG A 34 -49.13 -13.27 -7.99
CA ARG A 34 -49.21 -14.71 -8.23
C ARG A 34 -48.88 -15.52 -6.96
N PRO A 35 -49.35 -16.79 -6.84
CA PRO A 35 -49.83 -17.33 -5.59
C PRO A 35 -48.85 -18.15 -4.76
N GLY A 36 -49.17 -18.24 -3.49
CA GLY A 36 -48.40 -18.79 -2.42
C GLY A 36 -48.26 -20.31 -2.38
N ARG A 37 -47.38 -20.73 -1.50
CA ARG A 37 -47.32 -22.06 -0.93
C ARG A 37 -47.32 -21.91 0.59
N GLU A 38 -48.46 -22.23 1.19
CA GLU A 38 -48.72 -22.21 2.63
C GLU A 38 -47.90 -23.29 3.35
N VAL A 39 -47.41 -22.95 4.53
CA VAL A 39 -46.95 -23.88 5.56
C VAL A 39 -47.96 -23.76 6.69
N PRO A 40 -48.63 -24.87 7.13
CA PRO A 40 -49.64 -24.77 8.16
C PRO A 40 -49.04 -24.79 9.56
N SER A 41 -49.47 -23.80 10.33
CA SER A 41 -49.35 -23.76 11.78
C SER A 41 -50.55 -24.48 12.38
N ALA A 42 -50.30 -25.54 13.15
CA ALA A 42 -51.33 -26.25 13.91
C ALA A 42 -51.19 -25.91 15.40
N ARG A 43 -52.08 -25.10 15.91
CA ARG A 43 -52.56 -25.15 17.29
C ARG A 43 -53.84 -26.01 17.29
N GLY A 44 -53.89 -27.06 18.07
CA GLY A 44 -55.05 -27.89 18.31
C GLY A 44 -55.12 -28.31 19.77
N GLU A 45 -56.28 -28.04 20.31
CA GLU A 45 -56.70 -28.23 21.71
C GLU A 45 -56.79 -29.69 22.16
N LEU A 46 -56.65 -29.83 23.46
CA LEU A 46 -56.85 -31.05 24.26
C LEU A 46 -58.33 -31.52 24.22
N THR A 47 -58.54 -32.81 23.90
CA THR A 47 -59.63 -33.60 24.45
C THR A 47 -59.22 -35.08 24.53
N ASP A 48 -59.19 -35.64 25.75
CA ASP A 48 -59.23 -37.05 26.04
C ASP A 48 -60.69 -37.57 25.84
N PRO A 49 -60.98 -38.86 25.49
CA PRO A 49 -60.73 -40.01 26.32
C PRO A 49 -60.53 -41.35 25.61
N ASP A 50 -59.81 -42.19 26.34
CA ASP A 50 -60.07 -43.67 26.50
C ASP A 50 -59.94 -44.63 25.30
N ALA A 51 -59.08 -45.59 25.53
CA ALA A 51 -59.15 -47.05 25.21
C ALA A 51 -58.07 -47.65 24.31
N SER A 52 -57.29 -48.46 24.97
CA SER A 52 -56.73 -49.77 24.54
C SER A 52 -55.50 -49.81 23.63
N ALA A 53 -54.41 -50.22 24.27
CA ALA A 53 -53.49 -51.33 23.91
C ALA A 53 -52.98 -51.40 22.45
N ASP A 54 -51.80 -50.91 22.23
CA ASP A 54 -50.61 -51.62 21.72
C ASP A 54 -49.40 -50.66 21.75
N GLY A 55 -48.55 -50.87 22.75
CA GLY A 55 -47.31 -50.11 22.88
C GLY A 55 -46.32 -50.49 21.80
N PRO A 56 -45.59 -49.49 21.14
CA PRO A 56 -44.46 -49.82 20.34
C PRO A 56 -43.38 -50.45 21.23
N ALA A 57 -42.81 -51.55 20.76
CA ALA A 57 -41.78 -52.35 21.43
C ALA A 57 -40.68 -51.37 21.94
N VAL A 58 -40.58 -51.28 23.26
CA VAL A 58 -39.46 -50.62 23.95
C VAL A 58 -38.22 -51.40 23.53
N GLY A 59 -37.34 -50.73 22.77
CA GLY A 59 -36.01 -51.25 22.46
C GLY A 59 -35.31 -51.67 23.76
N PRO A 60 -34.35 -52.59 23.74
CA PRO A 60 -33.76 -53.20 24.94
C PRO A 60 -33.28 -52.01 25.85
N ALA A 61 -33.71 -52.08 27.12
CA ALA A 61 -33.34 -51.12 28.14
C ALA A 61 -31.80 -50.90 28.11
N LEU A 62 -31.35 -49.68 28.24
CA LEU A 62 -29.91 -49.33 28.26
C LEU A 62 -29.10 -50.16 29.26
N ASP A 63 -29.73 -50.72 30.27
CA ASP A 63 -29.17 -51.67 31.27
C ASP A 63 -28.74 -53.01 30.71
N ALA A 64 -29.17 -53.36 29.49
CA ALA A 64 -28.85 -54.66 28.85
C ALA A 64 -27.68 -54.54 27.85
N LEU A 65 -27.24 -53.33 27.51
CA LEU A 65 -26.07 -53.09 26.63
C LEU A 65 -24.78 -53.24 27.45
N SER A 66 -23.97 -54.22 27.10
CA SER A 66 -22.63 -54.34 27.66
C SER A 66 -21.79 -53.10 27.30
N VAL A 67 -21.06 -52.57 28.29
CA VAL A 67 -20.05 -51.49 28.06
C VAL A 67 -19.09 -51.86 26.93
N HIS A 68 -18.85 -53.16 26.77
CA HIS A 68 -18.03 -53.71 25.68
C HIS A 68 -18.65 -53.45 24.30
N ASP A 69 -19.95 -53.61 24.15
CA ASP A 69 -20.67 -53.40 22.88
C ASP A 69 -20.73 -51.91 22.53
N LEU A 70 -20.90 -51.03 23.53
CA LEU A 70 -20.87 -49.58 23.35
C LEU A 70 -19.49 -49.09 22.91
N LEU A 71 -18.43 -49.50 23.60
CA LEU A 71 -17.06 -49.10 23.26
C LEU A 71 -16.61 -49.70 21.92
N GLY A 72 -17.17 -50.85 21.52
CA GLY A 72 -16.91 -51.48 20.22
C GLY A 72 -17.43 -50.70 19.02
N GLN A 73 -18.53 -49.94 19.19
CA GLN A 73 -19.18 -49.16 18.14
C GLN A 73 -18.61 -47.73 18.01
N VAL A 74 -17.79 -47.26 18.96
CA VAL A 74 -17.21 -45.92 18.92
C VAL A 74 -16.21 -45.82 17.77
N PRO A 75 -16.33 -44.82 16.86
CA PRO A 75 -15.42 -44.64 15.73
C PRO A 75 -14.09 -43.97 16.15
N ALA A 76 -13.57 -44.37 17.29
CA ALA A 76 -12.29 -43.90 17.83
C ALA A 76 -11.50 -45.10 18.36
N LEU A 77 -10.20 -44.99 18.44
CA LEU A 77 -9.35 -46.01 19.02
C LEU A 77 -9.52 -46.00 20.55
N VAL A 78 -9.87 -47.13 21.11
CA VAL A 78 -10.04 -47.26 22.57
C VAL A 78 -9.17 -48.40 23.08
N ALA A 79 -8.35 -48.09 24.10
CA ALA A 79 -7.59 -49.09 24.86
C ALA A 79 -7.77 -48.85 26.36
N LEU A 80 -8.00 -49.91 27.12
CA LEU A 80 -8.04 -49.89 28.57
C LEU A 80 -6.83 -50.63 29.11
N VAL A 81 -6.04 -49.99 29.94
CA VAL A 81 -4.91 -50.62 30.64
C VAL A 81 -5.13 -50.56 32.16
N GLN A 82 -4.65 -51.58 32.85
CA GLN A 82 -4.90 -51.81 34.28
C GLN A 82 -3.59 -51.87 35.08
N GLY A 83 -3.63 -51.33 36.28
CA GLY A 83 -2.54 -51.42 37.25
C GLY A 83 -1.32 -50.54 36.90
N ALA A 84 -0.33 -50.55 37.78
CA ALA A 84 0.92 -49.79 37.62
C ALA A 84 1.79 -50.28 36.45
N ASP A 85 1.62 -51.56 36.08
CA ASP A 85 2.31 -52.16 34.93
C ASP A 85 1.61 -51.97 33.60
N HIS A 86 0.50 -51.20 33.57
CA HIS A 86 -0.33 -50.93 32.40
C HIS A 86 -0.68 -52.18 31.58
N ARG A 87 -1.27 -53.20 32.26
CA ARG A 87 -1.67 -54.43 31.55
C ARG A 87 -2.91 -54.21 30.72
N ILE A 88 -2.94 -54.75 29.51
CA ILE A 88 -4.04 -54.59 28.56
C ILE A 88 -5.29 -55.30 29.10
N GLY A 89 -6.30 -54.50 29.43
CA GLY A 89 -7.63 -55.04 29.80
C GLY A 89 -8.56 -55.16 28.59
N TYR A 90 -8.52 -54.20 27.69
CA TYR A 90 -9.41 -54.15 26.53
C TYR A 90 -8.82 -53.27 25.41
N VAL A 91 -9.08 -53.66 24.17
CA VAL A 91 -8.96 -52.81 22.98
C VAL A 91 -10.23 -53.00 22.12
N ASN A 92 -10.72 -51.93 21.51
CA ASN A 92 -11.91 -52.02 20.67
C ASN A 92 -11.59 -52.43 19.22
N ALA A 93 -12.63 -52.73 18.43
CA ALA A 93 -12.48 -53.14 17.04
C ALA A 93 -11.79 -52.11 16.16
N ALA A 94 -11.95 -50.79 16.44
CA ALA A 94 -11.26 -49.72 15.72
C ALA A 94 -9.74 -49.76 15.99
N TYR A 95 -9.34 -50.00 17.24
CA TYR A 95 -7.94 -50.17 17.60
C TYR A 95 -7.31 -51.39 16.90
N VAL A 96 -8.02 -52.53 16.91
CA VAL A 96 -7.56 -53.76 16.24
C VAL A 96 -7.39 -53.54 14.72
N ARG A 97 -8.32 -52.83 14.09
CA ARG A 97 -8.19 -52.49 12.66
C ARG A 97 -6.97 -51.64 12.37
N ALA A 98 -6.65 -50.68 13.23
CA ALA A 98 -5.53 -49.75 13.03
C ALA A 98 -4.17 -50.41 13.31
N PHE A 99 -4.05 -51.16 14.42
CA PHE A 99 -2.76 -51.63 14.92
C PHE A 99 -2.65 -53.16 14.98
N GLY A 100 -3.72 -53.88 14.75
CA GLY A 100 -3.81 -55.35 14.85
C GLY A 100 -4.27 -55.85 16.23
N GLU A 101 -4.48 -57.18 16.33
CA GLU A 101 -4.87 -57.82 17.58
C GLU A 101 -3.84 -57.67 18.69
N ARG A 102 -4.32 -57.54 19.94
CA ARG A 102 -3.48 -57.35 21.11
C ARG A 102 -3.85 -58.35 22.19
N PRO A 103 -2.85 -59.08 22.74
CA PRO A 103 -3.12 -60.07 23.78
C PRO A 103 -3.52 -59.40 25.09
N ARG A 104 -4.61 -59.86 25.68
CA ARG A 104 -5.09 -59.36 26.98
C ARG A 104 -4.18 -59.85 28.11
N GLY A 105 -3.99 -58.98 29.11
CA GLY A 105 -3.18 -59.30 30.30
C GLY A 105 -1.68 -59.03 30.11
N GLU A 106 -1.19 -58.81 28.89
CA GLU A 106 0.21 -58.42 28.64
C GLU A 106 0.47 -56.97 29.03
N ARG A 107 1.74 -56.63 29.24
CA ARG A 107 2.14 -55.26 29.57
C ARG A 107 2.04 -54.39 28.31
N ALA A 108 1.47 -53.18 28.44
CA ALA A 108 1.33 -52.25 27.33
C ALA A 108 2.69 -51.86 26.70
N LYS A 109 3.76 -51.83 27.49
CA LYS A 109 5.11 -51.56 26.98
C LYS A 109 5.58 -52.59 25.96
N GLU A 110 5.16 -53.85 26.08
CA GLU A 110 5.58 -54.96 25.23
C GLU A 110 4.59 -55.18 24.09
N ALA A 111 3.30 -55.04 24.38
CA ALA A 111 2.22 -55.41 23.47
C ALA A 111 1.62 -54.21 22.69
N LEU A 112 1.91 -52.98 23.07
CA LEU A 112 1.43 -51.74 22.40
C LEU A 112 2.62 -50.83 22.04
N PRO A 113 3.51 -51.26 21.11
CA PRO A 113 4.70 -50.48 20.75
C PRO A 113 4.36 -49.06 20.27
N GLU A 114 3.19 -48.86 19.64
CA GLU A 114 2.68 -47.56 19.21
C GLU A 114 2.50 -46.57 20.36
N LEU A 115 2.09 -47.03 21.57
CA LEU A 115 1.97 -46.13 22.73
C LEU A 115 3.33 -45.77 23.31
N VAL A 116 4.32 -46.63 23.14
CA VAL A 116 5.72 -46.35 23.53
C VAL A 116 6.33 -45.32 22.62
N GLU A 117 6.24 -45.50 21.30
CA GLU A 117 6.76 -44.60 20.27
C GLU A 117 6.12 -43.22 20.36
N LEU A 118 4.83 -43.14 20.69
CA LEU A 118 4.10 -41.91 20.87
C LEU A 118 4.36 -41.21 22.23
N GLY A 119 5.13 -41.86 23.12
CA GLY A 119 5.46 -41.30 24.44
C GLY A 119 4.25 -41.27 25.40
N LEU A 120 3.25 -42.17 25.23
CA LEU A 120 2.02 -42.14 26.02
C LEU A 120 2.16 -42.88 27.37
N LEU A 121 3.12 -43.80 27.53
CA LEU A 121 3.35 -44.48 28.80
C LEU A 121 3.63 -43.55 29.98
N PRO A 122 4.58 -42.57 29.88
CA PRO A 122 4.79 -41.60 30.94
C PRO A 122 3.55 -40.76 31.25
N LEU A 123 2.72 -40.50 30.24
CA LEU A 123 1.47 -39.76 30.39
C LEU A 123 0.45 -40.57 31.18
N MET A 124 0.33 -41.89 30.90
CA MET A 124 -0.53 -42.80 31.63
C MET A 124 -0.09 -42.94 33.10
N ASP A 125 1.22 -43.01 33.37
CA ASP A 125 1.79 -42.95 34.71
C ASP A 125 1.39 -41.69 35.48
N GLN A 126 1.43 -40.55 34.78
CA GLN A 126 1.03 -39.30 35.37
C GLN A 126 -0.49 -39.25 35.65
N VAL A 127 -1.30 -39.79 34.77
CA VAL A 127 -2.77 -39.90 34.92
C VAL A 127 -3.11 -40.78 36.14
N LEU A 128 -2.49 -41.95 36.29
CA LEU A 128 -2.69 -42.81 37.44
C LEU A 128 -2.30 -42.17 38.76
N ARG A 129 -1.17 -41.43 38.77
CA ARG A 129 -0.69 -40.71 39.99
C ARG A 129 -1.55 -39.53 40.34
N SER A 130 -1.95 -38.72 39.37
CA SER A 130 -2.66 -37.46 39.59
C SER A 130 -4.17 -37.60 39.69
N GLY A 131 -4.75 -38.71 39.21
CA GLY A 131 -6.20 -38.90 39.09
C GLY A 131 -6.86 -37.92 38.12
N LYS A 132 -6.09 -37.21 37.27
CA LYS A 132 -6.61 -36.19 36.34
C LYS A 132 -6.40 -36.62 34.88
N PRO A 133 -7.37 -36.43 33.99
CA PRO A 133 -7.21 -36.76 32.58
C PRO A 133 -6.15 -35.87 31.93
N ARG A 134 -5.51 -36.42 30.89
CA ARG A 134 -4.50 -35.72 30.09
C ARG A 134 -4.76 -35.95 28.61
N THR A 135 -4.56 -34.88 27.78
CA THR A 135 -4.73 -34.93 26.33
C THR A 135 -3.45 -34.52 25.64
N VAL A 136 -3.07 -35.26 24.61
CA VAL A 136 -2.00 -34.93 23.69
C VAL A 136 -2.60 -34.77 22.30
N LYS A 137 -2.48 -33.59 21.73
CA LYS A 137 -3.10 -33.24 20.46
C LYS A 137 -2.22 -33.60 19.27
N SER A 138 -2.84 -33.98 18.17
CA SER A 138 -2.27 -34.08 16.80
C SER A 138 -0.93 -34.84 16.72
N ARG A 139 -0.85 -36.02 17.36
CA ARG A 139 0.34 -36.86 17.25
C ARG A 139 0.31 -37.64 15.94
N ARG A 140 1.44 -37.58 15.22
CA ARG A 140 1.65 -38.32 13.98
C ARG A 140 1.86 -39.82 14.32
N VAL A 141 1.06 -40.65 13.72
CA VAL A 141 1.11 -42.10 13.87
C VAL A 141 1.44 -42.71 12.51
N PRO A 142 2.47 -43.58 12.40
CA PRO A 142 2.75 -44.28 11.16
C PRO A 142 1.64 -45.28 10.86
N ALA A 143 0.99 -45.15 9.70
CA ALA A 143 -0.02 -46.12 9.27
C ALA A 143 0.60 -47.25 8.46
N ARG A 144 -0.04 -48.47 8.49
CA ARG A 144 0.45 -49.68 7.82
C ARG A 144 0.67 -49.56 6.30
N ALA A 145 0.16 -48.52 5.63
CA ALA A 145 0.23 -48.34 4.17
C ALA A 145 1.10 -47.16 3.73
N GLY A 146 2.05 -46.71 4.56
CA GLY A 146 2.92 -45.59 4.21
C GLY A 146 2.27 -44.20 4.29
N LYS A 147 0.98 -44.14 4.60
CA LYS A 147 0.29 -42.89 4.94
C LYS A 147 0.45 -42.61 6.43
N HIS A 148 0.61 -41.32 6.77
CA HIS A 148 0.62 -40.88 8.16
C HIS A 148 -0.78 -40.45 8.54
N SER A 149 -1.22 -40.84 9.75
CA SER A 149 -2.48 -40.36 10.36
C SER A 149 -2.16 -39.57 11.61
N PHE A 150 -3.00 -38.58 11.91
CA PHE A 150 -2.86 -37.75 13.11
C PHE A 150 -3.95 -38.08 14.09
N TYR A 151 -3.56 -38.40 15.32
CA TYR A 151 -4.49 -38.72 16.39
C TYR A 151 -4.35 -37.75 17.56
N THR A 152 -5.48 -37.40 18.18
CA THR A 152 -5.52 -36.77 19.50
C THR A 152 -5.81 -37.82 20.53
N PHE A 153 -4.88 -38.05 21.46
CA PHE A 153 -4.99 -39.04 22.53
C PHE A 153 -5.44 -38.38 23.83
N THR A 154 -6.50 -38.96 24.44
CA THR A 154 -6.95 -38.58 25.79
C THR A 154 -6.82 -39.79 26.70
N CYS A 155 -6.03 -39.63 27.76
CA CYS A 155 -5.88 -40.65 28.81
C CYS A 155 -6.69 -40.23 30.03
N THR A 156 -7.65 -41.04 30.42
CA THR A 156 -8.58 -40.80 31.53
C THR A 156 -8.41 -41.85 32.62
N PRO A 157 -8.28 -41.53 33.91
CA PRO A 157 -8.24 -42.49 34.97
C PRO A 157 -9.61 -43.16 35.13
N VAL A 158 -9.63 -44.45 35.32
CA VAL A 158 -10.87 -45.25 35.56
C VAL A 158 -10.70 -46.16 36.77
N GLU A 159 -11.76 -46.31 37.56
CA GLU A 159 -11.87 -47.26 38.66
C GLU A 159 -12.54 -48.53 38.16
N LEU A 160 -11.95 -49.68 38.46
CA LEU A 160 -12.42 -50.98 38.00
C LEU A 160 -12.96 -51.77 39.19
N ALA A 161 -14.22 -52.17 39.13
CA ALA A 161 -14.96 -52.82 40.21
C ALA A 161 -14.42 -54.20 40.66
N HIS A 162 -13.53 -54.85 39.88
CA HIS A 162 -12.94 -56.15 40.21
C HIS A 162 -11.46 -56.19 39.82
N GLY A 163 -10.59 -55.96 40.79
CA GLY A 163 -9.17 -56.29 40.71
C GLY A 163 -8.97 -57.71 41.23
N THR A 164 -8.08 -58.51 40.58
CA THR A 164 -7.65 -59.83 41.12
C THR A 164 -7.03 -59.61 42.50
N GLY A 165 -7.78 -59.94 43.56
CA GLY A 165 -7.32 -59.86 44.94
C GLY A 165 -8.11 -58.89 45.86
N GLY A 166 -9.36 -58.49 45.53
CA GLY A 166 -10.26 -57.76 46.44
C GLY A 166 -9.88 -56.29 46.69
N ARG A 167 -8.95 -55.71 45.95
CA ARG A 167 -8.62 -54.27 45.96
C ARG A 167 -9.19 -53.61 44.74
N GLU A 168 -9.80 -52.44 44.91
CA GLU A 168 -10.24 -51.58 43.80
C GLU A 168 -9.09 -51.38 42.84
N GLY A 169 -9.28 -51.88 41.60
CA GLY A 169 -8.27 -51.76 40.54
C GLY A 169 -8.35 -50.37 39.87
N ARG A 170 -7.21 -49.69 39.74
CA ARG A 170 -7.13 -48.45 38.93
C ARG A 170 -6.61 -48.77 37.53
N GLY A 171 -7.15 -48.11 36.55
CA GLY A 171 -6.72 -48.20 35.16
C GLY A 171 -6.68 -46.85 34.44
N VAL A 172 -6.23 -46.88 33.20
CA VAL A 172 -6.29 -45.74 32.30
C VAL A 172 -7.04 -46.13 31.04
N LEU A 173 -8.08 -45.39 30.73
CA LEU A 173 -8.76 -45.45 29.45
C LEU A 173 -8.04 -44.49 28.47
N VAL A 174 -7.48 -45.04 27.42
CA VAL A 174 -6.87 -44.31 26.31
C VAL A 174 -7.90 -44.23 25.19
N PHE A 175 -8.26 -43.02 24.84
CA PHE A 175 -9.17 -42.68 23.76
C PHE A 175 -8.45 -41.90 22.71
N ALA A 176 -8.45 -42.32 21.45
CA ALA A 176 -7.78 -41.57 20.38
C ALA A 176 -8.74 -41.31 19.22
N THR A 177 -8.87 -40.03 18.89
CA THR A 177 -9.67 -39.56 17.77
C THR A 177 -8.76 -39.25 16.57
N ASP A 178 -9.12 -39.75 15.40
CA ASP A 178 -8.47 -39.39 14.15
C ASP A 178 -8.78 -37.92 13.82
N VAL A 179 -7.73 -37.12 13.66
CA VAL A 179 -7.81 -35.70 13.30
C VAL A 179 -7.02 -35.42 12.02
N THR A 180 -6.75 -36.45 11.22
CA THR A 180 -5.94 -36.35 10.00
C THR A 180 -6.51 -35.34 9.03
N ASP A 181 -7.80 -35.41 8.72
CA ASP A 181 -8.47 -34.49 7.80
C ASP A 181 -8.44 -33.04 8.30
N GLN A 182 -8.52 -32.85 9.62
CA GLN A 182 -8.47 -31.53 10.24
C GLN A 182 -7.06 -30.94 10.13
N VAL A 183 -6.01 -31.72 10.42
CA VAL A 183 -4.62 -31.30 10.34
C VAL A 183 -4.24 -31.01 8.88
N GLU A 184 -4.54 -31.94 7.96
CA GLU A 184 -4.24 -31.74 6.53
C GLU A 184 -5.00 -30.56 5.93
N SER A 185 -6.24 -30.32 6.35
CA SER A 185 -7.00 -29.16 5.89
C SER A 185 -6.42 -27.86 6.41
N ALA A 186 -6.01 -27.82 7.69
CA ALA A 186 -5.34 -26.67 8.28
C ALA A 186 -3.97 -26.40 7.62
N GLU A 187 -3.20 -27.45 7.30
CA GLU A 187 -1.91 -27.30 6.60
C GLU A 187 -2.10 -26.81 5.15
N ARG A 188 -3.11 -27.35 4.43
CA ARG A 188 -3.46 -26.90 3.08
C ARG A 188 -3.88 -25.42 3.06
N LEU A 189 -4.69 -24.99 4.03
CA LEU A 189 -5.11 -23.60 4.18
C LEU A 189 -3.89 -22.68 4.42
N ARG A 190 -3.04 -23.02 5.40
CA ARG A 190 -1.81 -22.27 5.68
C ARG A 190 -0.87 -22.16 4.47
N ALA A 191 -0.70 -23.27 3.74
CA ALA A 191 0.13 -23.28 2.53
C ALA A 191 -0.49 -22.43 1.40
N SER A 192 -1.82 -22.35 1.31
CA SER A 192 -2.53 -21.47 0.37
C SER A 192 -2.36 -20.01 0.75
N GLU A 193 -2.55 -19.67 2.02
CA GLU A 193 -2.36 -18.31 2.56
C GLU A 193 -0.91 -17.84 2.36
N ALA A 194 0.08 -18.69 2.64
CA ALA A 194 1.48 -18.37 2.43
C ALA A 194 1.80 -18.05 0.95
N ARG A 195 1.27 -18.86 0.02
CA ARG A 195 1.44 -18.61 -1.42
C ARG A 195 0.75 -17.32 -1.89
N GLN A 196 -0.45 -17.05 -1.40
CA GLN A 196 -1.15 -15.80 -1.70
C GLN A 196 -0.35 -14.59 -1.18
N ARG A 197 0.20 -14.69 0.04
CA ARG A 197 1.05 -13.64 0.61
C ARG A 197 2.30 -13.38 -0.22
N GLU A 198 3.00 -14.42 -0.64
CA GLU A 198 4.21 -14.29 -1.46
C GLU A 198 3.90 -13.66 -2.82
N ALA A 199 2.81 -14.08 -3.47
CA ALA A 199 2.34 -13.48 -4.71
C ALA A 199 1.97 -12.01 -4.53
N ALA A 200 1.29 -11.66 -3.44
CA ALA A 200 0.87 -10.32 -3.09
C ALA A 200 2.09 -9.38 -2.89
N VAL A 201 3.07 -9.80 -2.07
CA VAL A 201 4.32 -9.03 -1.85
C VAL A 201 5.13 -8.86 -3.13
N THR A 202 5.17 -9.89 -3.98
CA THR A 202 5.88 -9.82 -5.26
C THR A 202 5.20 -8.82 -6.20
N LEU A 203 3.87 -8.86 -6.30
CA LEU A 203 3.10 -7.91 -7.09
C LEU A 203 3.35 -6.47 -6.63
N GLN A 204 3.22 -6.19 -5.34
CA GLN A 204 3.43 -4.87 -4.77
C GLN A 204 4.83 -4.33 -5.05
N ARG A 205 5.87 -5.15 -4.84
CA ARG A 205 7.25 -4.75 -5.17
C ARG A 205 7.44 -4.43 -6.65
N SER A 206 6.75 -5.13 -7.54
CA SER A 206 6.82 -4.86 -8.98
C SER A 206 6.10 -3.58 -9.39
N LEU A 207 5.13 -3.13 -8.61
CA LEU A 207 4.34 -1.92 -8.86
C LEU A 207 4.96 -0.65 -8.29
N LEU A 208 5.86 -0.74 -7.29
CA LEU A 208 6.59 0.40 -6.74
C LEU A 208 7.89 0.66 -7.55
N PRO A 209 8.44 1.89 -7.51
CA PRO A 209 9.71 2.19 -8.15
C PRO A 209 10.83 1.31 -7.58
N GLN A 210 11.56 0.59 -8.44
CA GLN A 210 12.74 -0.17 -8.02
C GLN A 210 13.89 0.76 -7.67
N GLU A 211 14.04 1.84 -8.44
CA GLU A 211 14.98 2.92 -8.21
C GLU A 211 14.25 4.24 -8.38
N LEU A 212 14.51 5.20 -7.48
CA LEU A 212 14.00 6.55 -7.62
C LEU A 212 14.85 7.34 -8.60
N GLU A 213 14.20 8.07 -9.48
CA GLU A 213 14.88 9.07 -10.28
C GLU A 213 15.53 10.10 -9.33
N GLN A 214 16.81 10.40 -9.58
CA GLN A 214 17.55 11.43 -8.84
C GLN A 214 17.66 12.67 -9.70
N PRO A 215 16.82 13.69 -9.45
CA PRO A 215 16.86 14.93 -10.18
C PRO A 215 18.16 15.70 -9.91
N ASP A 216 18.60 16.53 -10.88
CA ASP A 216 19.81 17.32 -10.73
C ASP A 216 19.72 18.32 -9.56
N ASP A 217 18.53 18.88 -9.34
CA ASP A 217 18.32 19.96 -8.37
C ASP A 217 17.84 19.49 -7.00
N LEU A 218 17.37 18.24 -6.87
CA LEU A 218 16.87 17.69 -5.62
C LEU A 218 17.68 16.49 -5.17
N ARG A 219 17.73 16.27 -3.87
CA ARG A 219 18.05 14.98 -3.27
C ARG A 219 16.77 14.34 -2.79
N VAL A 220 16.54 13.09 -3.13
CA VAL A 220 15.27 12.42 -2.86
C VAL A 220 15.51 11.04 -2.24
N ALA A 221 14.74 10.71 -1.21
CA ALA A 221 14.65 9.37 -0.68
C ALA A 221 13.20 9.01 -0.38
N ALA A 222 12.85 7.75 -0.54
CA ALA A 222 11.57 7.24 -0.12
C ALA A 222 11.71 5.95 0.66
N THR A 223 10.75 5.70 1.52
CA THR A 223 10.64 4.45 2.26
C THR A 223 9.20 3.96 2.20
N TYR A 224 9.05 2.66 1.95
CA TYR A 224 7.78 1.97 2.02
C TYR A 224 7.85 0.89 3.11
N ARG A 225 6.84 0.85 3.97
CA ARG A 225 6.67 -0.18 5.00
C ARG A 225 5.28 -0.79 4.87
N PRO A 226 5.18 -2.06 4.46
CA PRO A 226 3.89 -2.74 4.40
C PRO A 226 3.31 -2.93 5.79
N GLY A 227 2.03 -2.62 5.95
CA GLY A 227 1.30 -2.78 7.20
C GLY A 227 0.77 -4.18 7.41
N GLY A 228 0.53 -4.53 8.69
CA GLY A 228 -0.19 -5.71 9.11
C GLY A 228 0.58 -7.02 9.11
N THR A 229 0.06 -7.96 9.94
CA THR A 229 0.51 -9.36 10.02
C THR A 229 -0.13 -10.25 8.96
N GLU A 230 -1.20 -9.78 8.31
CA GLU A 230 -1.92 -10.49 7.26
C GLU A 230 -1.43 -10.10 5.87
N ALA A 231 -1.51 -11.01 4.93
CA ALA A 231 -0.98 -10.93 3.57
C ALA A 231 -1.74 -9.91 2.67
N ALA A 232 -1.89 -8.68 3.12
CA ALA A 232 -2.53 -7.64 2.35
C ALA A 232 -1.49 -6.85 1.55
N VAL A 233 -1.70 -6.74 0.24
CA VAL A 233 -0.99 -5.78 -0.61
C VAL A 233 -1.59 -4.42 -0.31
N GLY A 234 -0.77 -3.39 -0.07
CA GLY A 234 -1.23 -2.05 0.21
C GLY A 234 -1.66 -1.25 -1.02
N GLY A 235 -2.40 -0.20 -0.75
CA GLY A 235 -2.83 0.81 -1.73
C GLY A 235 -1.87 1.97 -1.91
N ASP A 236 -0.89 2.12 -1.01
CA ASP A 236 0.04 3.24 -1.00
C ASP A 236 1.05 3.20 -2.14
N TRP A 237 1.33 4.35 -2.73
CA TRP A 237 2.40 4.50 -3.71
C TRP A 237 3.06 5.86 -3.62
N TYR A 238 4.25 5.96 -4.22
CA TYR A 238 4.96 7.21 -4.46
C TYR A 238 5.68 7.13 -5.80
N ASP A 239 6.03 8.30 -6.34
CA ASP A 239 6.86 8.39 -7.53
C ASP A 239 7.63 9.72 -7.58
N VAL A 240 8.76 9.70 -8.31
CA VAL A 240 9.56 10.87 -8.65
C VAL A 240 9.76 10.87 -10.16
N ILE A 241 9.38 11.94 -10.82
CA ILE A 241 9.33 12.00 -12.27
C ILE A 241 10.06 13.26 -12.73
N THR A 242 11.12 13.10 -13.47
CA THR A 242 11.81 14.23 -14.11
C THR A 242 10.95 14.79 -15.23
N LEU A 243 10.63 16.06 -15.12
CA LEU A 243 9.90 16.83 -16.13
C LEU A 243 10.86 17.64 -17.01
N GLY A 244 10.32 18.19 -18.07
CA GLY A 244 11.06 19.13 -18.91
C GLY A 244 11.34 20.47 -18.23
N GLY A 245 12.34 21.21 -18.75
CA GLY A 245 12.79 22.47 -18.17
C GLY A 245 13.50 22.29 -16.82
N GLY A 246 13.95 21.08 -16.51
CA GLY A 246 14.63 20.73 -15.26
C GLY A 246 13.74 20.77 -14.03
N ARG A 247 12.43 20.61 -14.19
CA ARG A 247 11.47 20.49 -13.10
C ARG A 247 11.32 19.04 -12.67
N THR A 248 10.76 18.82 -11.49
CA THR A 248 10.54 17.48 -10.94
C THR A 248 9.13 17.37 -10.37
N ALA A 249 8.40 16.36 -10.80
CA ALA A 249 7.16 15.97 -10.16
C ALA A 249 7.41 14.94 -9.05
N LEU A 250 6.73 15.12 -7.93
CA LEU A 250 6.76 14.29 -6.75
C LEU A 250 5.32 13.88 -6.47
N VAL A 251 5.10 12.60 -6.32
CA VAL A 251 3.76 12.02 -6.22
C VAL A 251 3.70 11.10 -5.03
N ILE A 252 2.60 11.15 -4.30
CA ILE A 252 2.25 10.19 -3.28
C ILE A 252 0.73 9.99 -3.29
N GLY A 253 0.28 8.80 -2.95
CA GLY A 253 -1.15 8.52 -2.87
C GLY A 253 -1.44 7.23 -2.13
N ASP A 254 -2.71 7.03 -1.83
CA ASP A 254 -3.24 5.82 -1.21
C ASP A 254 -4.60 5.45 -1.82
N VAL A 255 -4.74 4.18 -2.20
CA VAL A 255 -6.00 3.60 -2.70
C VAL A 255 -6.74 2.98 -1.54
N MET A 256 -7.97 3.42 -1.29
CA MET A 256 -8.80 2.91 -0.22
C MET A 256 -8.98 1.39 -0.28
N GLY A 257 -8.70 0.72 0.83
CA GLY A 257 -8.81 -0.73 0.96
C GLY A 257 -7.46 -1.45 0.84
N ARG A 258 -7.50 -2.78 0.88
CA ARG A 258 -6.31 -3.63 0.90
C ARG A 258 -6.46 -4.83 -0.03
N GLY A 259 -5.35 -5.41 -0.44
CA GLY A 259 -5.29 -6.61 -1.24
C GLY A 259 -5.05 -6.36 -2.72
N VAL A 260 -5.14 -7.42 -3.50
CA VAL A 260 -4.79 -7.44 -4.93
C VAL A 260 -5.57 -6.39 -5.74
N ARG A 261 -6.84 -6.12 -5.37
CA ARG A 261 -7.68 -5.14 -6.06
C ARG A 261 -7.14 -3.72 -5.87
N ALA A 262 -6.88 -3.31 -4.62
CA ALA A 262 -6.31 -1.98 -4.34
C ALA A 262 -4.96 -1.80 -5.02
N ALA A 263 -4.07 -2.80 -4.97
CA ALA A 263 -2.79 -2.77 -5.67
C ALA A 263 -2.92 -2.67 -7.18
N ALA A 264 -3.91 -3.34 -7.79
CA ALA A 264 -4.14 -3.24 -9.24
C ALA A 264 -4.56 -1.81 -9.64
N VAL A 265 -5.46 -1.19 -8.88
CA VAL A 265 -5.87 0.21 -9.09
C VAL A 265 -4.69 1.15 -8.87
N MET A 266 -3.93 0.97 -7.79
CA MET A 266 -2.71 1.74 -7.49
C MET A 266 -1.71 1.70 -8.65
N GLY A 267 -1.43 0.51 -9.19
CA GLY A 267 -0.52 0.34 -10.32
C GLY A 267 -0.99 1.06 -11.60
N GLN A 268 -2.30 1.06 -11.87
CA GLN A 268 -2.89 1.78 -13.00
C GLN A 268 -2.80 3.30 -12.79
N LEU A 269 -3.19 3.81 -11.61
CA LEU A 269 -3.10 5.25 -11.29
C LEU A 269 -1.65 5.72 -11.35
N ARG A 270 -0.69 4.99 -10.78
CA ARG A 270 0.73 5.33 -10.85
C ARG A 270 1.25 5.39 -12.29
N THR A 271 0.87 4.42 -13.12
CA THR A 271 1.26 4.42 -14.54
C THR A 271 0.66 5.60 -15.29
N ALA A 272 -0.60 5.92 -15.01
CA ALA A 272 -1.29 7.06 -15.61
C ALA A 272 -0.65 8.40 -15.18
N VAL A 273 -0.31 8.57 -13.91
CA VAL A 273 0.41 9.76 -13.42
C VAL A 273 1.70 9.98 -14.23
N ARG A 274 2.51 8.94 -14.44
CA ARG A 274 3.73 9.04 -15.25
C ARG A 274 3.46 9.44 -16.70
N ALA A 275 2.36 8.96 -17.27
CA ALA A 275 1.96 9.32 -18.62
C ALA A 275 1.48 10.79 -18.69
N TYR A 276 0.64 11.22 -17.75
CA TYR A 276 0.10 12.58 -17.71
C TYR A 276 1.16 13.62 -17.33
N ALA A 277 2.11 13.28 -16.46
CA ALA A 277 3.25 14.13 -16.13
C ALA A 277 4.06 14.55 -17.37
N ARG A 278 4.17 13.65 -18.38
CA ARG A 278 4.86 13.96 -19.65
C ARG A 278 4.14 14.98 -20.53
N LEU A 279 2.87 15.25 -20.25
CA LEU A 279 2.10 16.30 -20.94
C LEU A 279 2.45 17.70 -20.41
N ASP A 280 3.19 17.76 -19.31
CA ASP A 280 3.65 18.99 -18.65
C ASP A 280 2.50 19.93 -18.24
N LEU A 281 1.36 19.31 -17.85
CA LEU A 281 0.16 20.01 -17.41
C LEU A 281 0.31 20.55 -15.98
N PRO A 282 -0.45 21.59 -15.61
CA PRO A 282 -0.56 22.03 -14.22
C PRO A 282 -1.01 20.89 -13.29
N PRO A 283 -0.59 20.88 -12.00
CA PRO A 283 -0.93 19.81 -11.06
C PRO A 283 -2.42 19.47 -10.97
N HIS A 284 -3.29 20.47 -10.95
CA HIS A 284 -4.73 20.27 -10.87
C HIS A 284 -5.32 19.57 -12.11
N GLU A 285 -4.78 19.85 -13.30
CA GLU A 285 -5.21 19.18 -14.54
C GLU A 285 -4.77 17.70 -14.56
N VAL A 286 -3.57 17.41 -14.06
CA VAL A 286 -3.11 16.02 -13.89
C VAL A 286 -4.05 15.25 -12.95
N LEU A 287 -4.43 15.85 -11.80
CA LEU A 287 -5.38 15.23 -10.89
C LEU A 287 -6.78 15.11 -11.48
N GLN A 288 -7.23 16.07 -12.29
CA GLN A 288 -8.52 16.00 -12.98
C GLN A 288 -8.58 14.84 -13.97
N LEU A 289 -7.49 14.59 -14.71
CA LEU A 289 -7.39 13.43 -15.60
C LEU A 289 -7.35 12.11 -14.83
N LEU A 290 -6.67 12.10 -13.67
CA LEU A 290 -6.64 10.93 -12.79
C LEU A 290 -7.99 10.63 -12.15
N ASP A 291 -8.77 11.66 -11.79
CA ASP A 291 -10.11 11.53 -11.22
C ASP A 291 -11.05 10.81 -12.21
N GLY A 292 -11.07 11.26 -13.47
CA GLY A 292 -11.81 10.58 -14.52
C GLY A 292 -11.38 9.13 -14.72
N LEU A 293 -10.07 8.87 -14.72
CA LEU A 293 -9.55 7.52 -14.87
C LEU A 293 -9.91 6.63 -13.66
N ALA A 294 -9.84 7.15 -12.44
CA ALA A 294 -10.20 6.40 -11.23
C ALA A 294 -11.66 5.93 -11.27
N ALA A 295 -12.57 6.79 -11.72
CA ALA A 295 -13.98 6.47 -11.91
C ALA A 295 -14.18 5.38 -12.99
N ASP A 296 -13.42 5.44 -14.09
CA ASP A 296 -13.48 4.45 -15.18
C ASP A 296 -12.93 3.07 -14.78
N ILE A 297 -11.88 3.04 -13.94
CA ILE A 297 -11.29 1.78 -13.46
C ILE A 297 -12.26 1.04 -12.53
N ASP A 298 -12.83 1.75 -11.57
CA ASP A 298 -13.71 1.16 -10.56
C ASP A 298 -14.56 2.24 -9.88
N ALA A 299 -15.83 2.35 -10.28
CA ALA A 299 -16.78 3.35 -9.80
C ALA A 299 -17.02 3.36 -8.26
N GLY A 300 -16.53 2.35 -7.54
CA GLY A 300 -16.62 2.27 -6.07
C GLY A 300 -15.29 2.49 -5.36
N GLN A 301 -14.21 2.74 -6.10
CA GLN A 301 -12.88 2.87 -5.54
C GLN A 301 -12.51 4.34 -5.39
N ILE A 302 -12.15 4.72 -4.17
CA ILE A 302 -11.68 6.06 -3.84
C ILE A 302 -10.16 5.98 -3.59
N ALA A 303 -9.44 6.98 -4.05
CA ALA A 303 -8.02 7.10 -3.78
C ALA A 303 -7.65 8.54 -3.38
N THR A 304 -6.68 8.70 -2.50
CA THR A 304 -6.06 10.00 -2.25
C THR A 304 -4.80 10.14 -3.09
N CYS A 305 -4.53 11.33 -3.58
CA CYS A 305 -3.31 11.61 -4.35
C CYS A 305 -2.85 13.05 -4.15
N LEU A 306 -1.56 13.22 -3.92
CA LEU A 306 -0.91 14.50 -3.99
C LEU A 306 0.11 14.48 -5.13
N TYR A 307 0.00 15.46 -6.02
CA TYR A 307 0.91 15.68 -7.13
C TYR A 307 1.54 17.06 -6.98
N ALA A 308 2.85 17.11 -6.78
CA ALA A 308 3.61 18.34 -6.58
C ALA A 308 4.71 18.48 -7.62
N VAL A 309 4.94 19.70 -8.11
CA VAL A 309 5.98 20.03 -9.08
C VAL A 309 6.93 21.05 -8.47
N HIS A 310 8.18 20.68 -8.31
CA HIS A 310 9.27 21.59 -7.97
C HIS A 310 9.78 22.30 -9.21
N ASP A 311 9.74 23.63 -9.19
CA ASP A 311 10.38 24.48 -10.19
C ASP A 311 11.61 25.15 -9.55
N PRO A 312 12.83 24.68 -9.86
CA PRO A 312 14.05 25.22 -9.27
C PRO A 312 14.39 26.63 -9.78
N GLY A 313 13.76 27.06 -10.87
CA GLY A 313 13.93 28.41 -11.40
C GLY A 313 13.13 29.48 -10.65
N GLU A 314 11.98 29.11 -10.11
CA GLU A 314 11.12 29.97 -9.30
C GLU A 314 11.30 29.69 -7.78
N GLU A 315 12.04 28.64 -7.40
CA GLU A 315 12.16 28.19 -6.01
C GLU A 315 10.79 27.92 -5.35
N LEU A 316 9.88 27.37 -6.15
CA LEU A 316 8.50 27.08 -5.75
C LEU A 316 8.20 25.59 -5.84
N LEU A 317 7.32 25.14 -4.98
CA LEU A 317 6.61 23.87 -5.07
C LEU A 317 5.15 24.18 -5.39
N THR A 318 4.70 23.85 -6.60
CA THR A 318 3.30 23.95 -7.02
C THR A 318 2.65 22.58 -6.84
N TYR A 319 1.54 22.50 -6.14
CA TYR A 319 0.90 21.22 -5.84
C TYR A 319 -0.62 21.25 -6.03
N ALA A 320 -1.17 20.06 -6.20
CA ALA A 320 -2.60 19.78 -6.07
C ALA A 320 -2.78 18.52 -5.23
N SER A 321 -3.79 18.52 -4.36
CA SER A 321 -4.14 17.39 -3.50
C SER A 321 -5.57 16.94 -3.79
N ALA A 322 -5.72 15.65 -4.08
CA ALA A 322 -7.00 14.97 -4.16
C ALA A 322 -7.28 14.27 -2.83
N GLY A 323 -7.67 15.04 -1.82
CA GLY A 323 -8.01 14.53 -0.49
C GLY A 323 -6.83 13.89 0.27
N HIS A 324 -5.59 14.12 -0.15
CA HIS A 324 -4.40 13.60 0.50
C HIS A 324 -3.92 14.50 1.63
N LEU A 325 -3.09 13.97 2.53
CA LEU A 325 -2.48 14.69 3.63
C LEU A 325 -1.57 15.83 3.14
N PRO A 326 -1.42 16.92 3.93
CA PRO A 326 -0.67 18.09 3.50
C PRO A 326 0.84 17.82 3.40
N VAL A 327 1.50 18.59 2.54
CA VAL A 327 2.96 18.62 2.45
C VAL A 327 3.53 19.33 3.66
N LEU A 328 4.48 18.75 4.36
CA LEU A 328 5.24 19.46 5.38
C LEU A 328 6.53 19.97 4.77
N VAL A 329 6.75 21.26 4.90
CA VAL A 329 7.95 21.94 4.42
C VAL A 329 8.71 22.52 5.60
N ARG A 330 10.00 22.20 5.68
CA ARG A 330 10.95 22.83 6.61
C ARG A 330 11.88 23.75 5.84
N ASP A 331 11.89 25.01 6.21
CA ASP A 331 12.77 26.02 5.62
C ASP A 331 14.24 25.84 6.03
N ALA A 332 15.10 26.72 5.50
CA ALA A 332 16.53 26.72 5.77
C ALA A 332 16.87 27.08 7.24
N ASP A 333 15.96 27.72 7.96
CA ASP A 333 16.10 28.15 9.36
C ASP A 333 15.55 27.10 10.33
N GLY A 334 14.91 26.04 9.82
CA GLY A 334 14.40 24.91 10.59
C GLY A 334 12.92 25.04 10.98
N HIS A 335 12.22 26.08 10.52
CA HIS A 335 10.78 26.20 10.77
C HIS A 335 10.00 25.26 9.86
N VAL A 336 9.09 24.51 10.46
CA VAL A 336 8.18 23.62 9.74
C VAL A 336 6.84 24.30 9.57
N HIS A 337 6.33 24.28 8.33
CA HIS A 337 4.97 24.71 8.01
C HIS A 337 4.27 23.66 7.15
N SER A 338 2.97 23.64 7.25
CA SER A 338 2.09 22.77 6.44
C SER A 338 1.64 23.54 5.21
N ALA A 339 1.75 22.94 4.04
CA ALA A 339 1.12 23.40 2.81
C ALA A 339 -0.23 22.69 2.69
N ASP A 340 -1.26 23.23 3.33
CA ASP A 340 -2.54 22.62 3.60
C ASP A 340 -3.72 23.27 2.86
N GLU A 341 -3.48 24.12 1.86
CA GLU A 341 -4.55 24.66 1.05
C GLU A 341 -5.33 23.53 0.37
N PRO A 342 -6.66 23.44 0.62
CA PRO A 342 -7.47 22.38 0.04
C PRO A 342 -7.64 22.61 -1.46
N THR A 343 -7.20 21.65 -2.26
CA THR A 343 -7.22 21.75 -3.72
C THR A 343 -8.22 20.84 -4.41
N GLY A 344 -8.79 19.85 -3.71
CA GLY A 344 -9.84 18.99 -4.25
C GLY A 344 -10.16 17.80 -3.35
N PRO A 345 -11.29 17.13 -3.59
CA PRO A 345 -11.68 15.89 -2.90
C PRO A 345 -10.86 14.70 -3.43
N PRO A 346 -10.93 13.52 -2.76
CA PRO A 346 -10.30 12.29 -3.25
C PRO A 346 -10.72 11.92 -4.68
N LEU A 347 -9.84 11.25 -5.41
CA LEU A 347 -10.09 10.71 -6.75
C LEU A 347 -11.24 9.69 -6.73
N GLY A 348 -12.03 9.65 -7.81
CA GLY A 348 -13.20 8.78 -7.95
C GLY A 348 -14.46 9.35 -7.31
N THR A 349 -14.47 10.63 -6.92
CA THR A 349 -15.67 11.29 -6.34
C THR A 349 -16.52 12.04 -7.34
N GLU A 350 -16.13 12.12 -8.59
CA GLU A 350 -16.76 12.79 -9.74
C GLU A 350 -17.42 14.18 -9.49
N GLY A 351 -17.36 15.03 -10.52
CA GLY A 351 -18.10 16.31 -10.53
C GLY A 351 -17.43 17.47 -9.79
N TRP A 352 -16.19 17.31 -9.32
CA TRP A 352 -15.41 18.36 -8.68
C TRP A 352 -14.25 18.81 -9.57
N GLN A 353 -13.87 20.08 -9.44
CA GLN A 353 -12.68 20.61 -10.08
C GLN A 353 -11.55 20.71 -9.04
N HIS A 354 -10.40 20.18 -9.38
CA HIS A 354 -9.17 20.38 -8.60
C HIS A 354 -8.60 21.77 -8.87
N THR A 355 -7.88 22.32 -7.90
CA THR A 355 -7.13 23.57 -8.03
C THR A 355 -5.67 23.32 -7.66
N SER A 356 -4.77 24.24 -8.03
CA SER A 356 -3.37 24.18 -7.61
C SER A 356 -3.08 25.27 -6.59
N ALA A 357 -2.21 24.95 -5.65
CA ALA A 357 -1.63 25.87 -4.69
C ALA A 357 -0.10 25.91 -4.83
N THR A 358 0.55 26.89 -4.24
CA THR A 358 2.00 27.06 -4.29
C THR A 358 2.57 27.31 -2.90
N THR A 359 3.76 26.79 -2.64
CA THR A 359 4.52 27.10 -1.42
C THR A 359 5.99 27.38 -1.78
N PRO A 360 6.68 28.30 -1.09
CA PRO A 360 8.11 28.52 -1.28
C PRO A 360 8.93 27.26 -0.97
N PHE A 361 9.90 26.96 -1.83
CA PHE A 361 10.83 25.86 -1.64
C PHE A 361 12.25 26.26 -2.04
N PRO A 362 12.85 27.21 -1.28
CA PRO A 362 14.16 27.77 -1.60
C PRO A 362 15.30 26.79 -1.29
N SER A 363 16.51 27.16 -1.71
CA SER A 363 17.71 26.39 -1.39
C SER A 363 17.90 26.21 0.12
N GLY A 364 18.10 24.98 0.55
CA GLY A 364 18.16 24.55 1.95
C GLY A 364 16.84 24.04 2.52
N ALA A 365 15.73 24.19 1.80
CA ALA A 365 14.44 23.64 2.23
C ALA A 365 14.40 22.10 2.08
N THR A 366 13.62 21.48 2.95
CA THR A 366 13.30 20.04 2.93
C THR A 366 11.80 19.87 3.01
N ALA A 367 11.24 18.94 2.25
CA ALA A 367 9.83 18.62 2.35
C ALA A 367 9.58 17.11 2.53
N VAL A 368 8.41 16.81 3.09
CA VAL A 368 7.95 15.45 3.41
C VAL A 368 6.54 15.26 2.88
N LEU A 369 6.36 14.23 2.06
CA LEU A 369 5.08 13.67 1.68
C LEU A 369 4.92 12.33 2.38
N TYR A 370 3.70 12.01 2.85
CA TYR A 370 3.47 10.83 3.69
C TYR A 370 2.03 10.36 3.59
N THR A 371 1.81 9.06 3.75
CA THR A 371 0.48 8.47 3.86
C THR A 371 0.02 8.40 5.31
N ASP A 372 -1.27 8.18 5.50
CA ASP A 372 -1.92 8.21 6.82
C ASP A 372 -1.38 7.16 7.79
N GLY A 373 -0.93 5.98 7.31
CA GLY A 373 -0.31 4.97 8.17
C GLY A 373 0.90 5.46 8.97
N LEU A 374 1.56 6.56 8.52
CA LEU A 374 2.65 7.18 9.29
C LEU A 374 2.13 7.91 10.54
N VAL A 375 0.95 8.50 10.48
CA VAL A 375 0.40 9.44 11.48
C VAL A 375 -0.87 8.93 12.15
N GLU A 376 -1.66 8.06 11.50
CA GLU A 376 -2.90 7.51 12.04
C GLU A 376 -2.62 6.53 13.18
N ARG A 377 -3.38 6.65 14.27
CA ARG A 377 -3.36 5.75 15.44
C ARG A 377 -4.79 5.38 15.79
N ARG A 378 -5.03 4.13 16.20
CA ARG A 378 -6.39 3.62 16.50
C ARG A 378 -7.15 4.46 17.53
N ASP A 379 -6.44 5.01 18.50
CA ASP A 379 -7.02 5.67 19.68
C ASP A 379 -6.83 7.19 19.69
N ALA A 380 -6.32 7.79 18.61
CA ALA A 380 -6.05 9.23 18.53
C ALA A 380 -6.60 9.86 17.25
N ASP A 381 -6.89 11.16 17.32
CA ASP A 381 -7.20 11.94 16.12
C ASP A 381 -5.96 12.07 15.23
N ILE A 382 -6.14 12.04 13.91
CA ILE A 382 -5.06 12.14 12.93
C ILE A 382 -4.23 13.43 13.11
N ASP A 383 -4.87 14.52 13.55
CA ASP A 383 -4.20 15.80 13.83
C ASP A 383 -3.11 15.67 14.91
N VAL A 384 -3.29 14.77 15.88
CA VAL A 384 -2.27 14.49 16.92
C VAL A 384 -1.04 13.83 16.29
N GLY A 385 -1.26 12.92 15.33
CA GLY A 385 -0.19 12.25 14.61
C GLY A 385 0.56 13.21 13.68
N VAL A 386 -0.16 14.09 12.97
CA VAL A 386 0.44 15.14 12.12
C VAL A 386 1.28 16.09 12.97
N ALA A 387 0.77 16.58 14.10
CA ALA A 387 1.54 17.41 15.03
C ALA A 387 2.77 16.70 15.63
N ALA A 388 2.72 15.37 15.80
CA ALA A 388 3.87 14.59 16.22
C ALA A 388 4.92 14.49 15.10
N LEU A 389 4.48 14.31 13.85
CA LEU A 389 5.34 14.31 12.67
C LEU A 389 6.02 15.67 12.48
N GLU A 390 5.30 16.78 12.58
CA GLU A 390 5.85 18.15 12.48
C GLU A 390 6.97 18.37 13.49
N ARG A 391 6.73 18.00 14.76
CA ARG A 391 7.75 18.11 15.82
C ARG A 391 8.98 17.23 15.54
N ALA A 392 8.77 16.01 15.08
CA ALA A 392 9.84 15.09 14.73
C ALA A 392 10.64 15.61 13.54
N PHE A 393 9.95 16.16 12.54
CA PHE A 393 10.54 16.70 11.31
C PHE A 393 11.36 17.96 11.58
N ALA A 394 10.93 18.85 12.46
CA ALA A 394 11.70 20.02 12.88
C ALA A 394 13.12 19.66 13.36
N GLY A 395 13.24 18.54 14.09
CA GLY A 395 14.52 18.04 14.60
C GLY A 395 15.28 17.08 13.67
N ALA A 396 14.67 16.58 12.60
CA ALA A 396 15.27 15.58 11.73
C ALA A 396 16.15 16.22 10.66
N THR A 397 17.46 16.27 10.88
CA THR A 397 18.46 16.81 9.94
C THR A 397 19.29 15.69 9.30
N GLY A 398 19.97 15.98 8.18
CA GLY A 398 20.81 15.05 7.45
C GLY A 398 20.35 14.84 6.02
N SER A 399 20.81 13.79 5.36
CA SER A 399 20.33 13.42 4.03
C SER A 399 18.88 12.93 4.09
N PRO A 400 18.13 12.91 2.95
CA PRO A 400 16.75 12.44 2.91
C PRO A 400 16.57 11.04 3.51
N GLU A 401 17.52 10.11 3.29
CA GLU A 401 17.49 8.75 3.84
C GLU A 401 17.56 8.75 5.37
N ILE A 402 18.44 9.60 5.92
CA ILE A 402 18.59 9.74 7.38
C ILE A 402 17.32 10.34 7.98
N ILE A 403 16.70 11.29 7.28
CA ILE A 403 15.44 11.91 7.72
C ILE A 403 14.33 10.86 7.70
N CYS A 404 14.17 10.07 6.64
CA CYS A 404 13.21 8.97 6.59
C CYS A 404 13.35 8.05 7.81
N ASP A 405 14.57 7.58 8.08
CA ASP A 405 14.86 6.68 9.20
C ASP A 405 14.57 7.32 10.58
N ARG A 406 14.83 8.62 10.73
CA ARG A 406 14.55 9.35 11.98
C ARG A 406 13.07 9.52 12.21
N LEU A 407 12.30 9.87 11.18
CA LEU A 407 10.85 10.03 11.26
C LEU A 407 10.15 8.71 11.59
N LEU A 408 10.50 7.61 10.92
CA LEU A 408 9.95 6.29 11.21
C LEU A 408 10.20 5.87 12.67
N ARG A 409 11.42 6.10 13.17
CA ARG A 409 11.75 5.78 14.59
C ARG A 409 11.03 6.69 15.57
N ALA A 410 10.99 8.00 15.31
CA ALA A 410 10.34 8.97 16.20
C ALA A 410 8.84 8.73 16.33
N LEU A 411 8.20 8.24 15.26
CA LEU A 411 6.78 7.92 15.24
C LEU A 411 6.48 6.46 15.63
N GLY A 412 7.50 5.67 15.98
CA GLY A 412 7.32 4.31 16.47
C GLY A 412 6.84 3.32 15.40
N ILE A 413 7.16 3.56 14.12
CA ILE A 413 6.82 2.64 13.04
C ILE A 413 7.70 1.40 13.14
N THR A 414 7.10 0.25 13.44
CA THR A 414 7.74 -1.06 13.58
C THR A 414 7.28 -2.00 12.47
N ALA A 415 7.78 -3.22 12.45
CA ALA A 415 7.33 -4.26 11.51
C ALA A 415 5.89 -4.75 11.77
N GLU A 416 5.31 -4.39 12.92
CA GLU A 416 3.97 -4.84 13.37
C GLU A 416 2.95 -3.70 13.37
N HIS A 417 3.18 -2.61 12.62
CA HIS A 417 2.20 -1.53 12.53
C HIS A 417 0.99 -1.92 11.65
N ASP A 418 -0.11 -1.21 11.84
CA ASP A 418 -1.43 -1.65 11.35
C ASP A 418 -1.68 -1.36 9.86
N ASP A 419 -1.08 -0.30 9.30
CA ASP A 419 -1.33 0.17 7.93
C ASP A 419 -0.05 0.33 7.11
N ASP A 420 -0.19 0.41 5.79
CA ASP A 420 0.93 0.71 4.91
C ASP A 420 1.46 2.12 5.19
N VAL A 421 2.76 2.31 5.07
CA VAL A 421 3.41 3.60 5.23
C VAL A 421 4.26 3.88 4.02
N ALA A 422 3.90 4.91 3.27
CA ALA A 422 4.75 5.51 2.26
C ALA A 422 5.26 6.87 2.78
N LEU A 423 6.55 7.08 2.64
CA LEU A 423 7.23 8.30 3.06
C LEU A 423 8.20 8.73 1.96
N LEU A 424 8.04 9.95 1.44
CA LEU A 424 8.90 10.55 0.43
C LEU A 424 9.48 11.85 0.99
N VAL A 425 10.80 11.91 1.11
CA VAL A 425 11.54 13.08 1.59
C VAL A 425 12.37 13.63 0.45
N PHE A 426 12.31 14.94 0.23
CA PHE A 426 13.12 15.61 -0.76
C PHE A 426 13.69 16.93 -0.25
N GLN A 427 14.88 17.27 -0.72
CA GLN A 427 15.62 18.45 -0.32
C GLN A 427 16.05 19.24 -1.53
N ASN A 428 15.92 20.57 -1.47
CA ASN A 428 16.64 21.49 -2.33
C ASN A 428 18.00 21.81 -1.66
N PRO A 429 19.10 21.13 -2.01
CA PRO A 429 20.32 21.20 -1.24
C PRO A 429 20.98 22.58 -1.36
N ARG A 430 21.49 23.09 -0.25
CA ARG A 430 22.47 24.19 -0.31
C ARG A 430 23.72 23.68 -1.02
N ARG A 431 24.19 24.44 -1.98
CA ARG A 431 25.37 24.10 -2.77
C ARG A 431 26.49 25.07 -2.41
N ASP A 432 27.60 24.52 -1.92
CA ASP A 432 28.76 25.27 -1.51
C ASP A 432 30.02 24.86 -2.31
N GLY A 433 31.02 25.73 -2.38
CA GLY A 433 32.29 25.44 -3.02
C GLY A 433 32.19 25.09 -4.51
N GLN A 434 32.95 24.11 -4.96
CA GLN A 434 32.99 23.70 -6.38
C GLN A 434 31.64 23.19 -6.93
N HIS A 435 30.77 22.64 -6.09
CA HIS A 435 29.44 22.22 -6.52
C HIS A 435 28.54 23.42 -6.83
N ALA A 436 28.69 24.53 -6.12
CA ALA A 436 27.94 25.74 -6.42
C ALA A 436 28.27 26.30 -7.82
N GLU A 437 29.53 26.13 -8.28
CA GLU A 437 29.98 26.57 -9.61
C GLU A 437 29.34 25.78 -10.77
N LEU A 438 28.71 24.66 -10.50
CA LEU A 438 28.02 23.86 -11.51
C LEU A 438 26.54 24.22 -11.64
N PHE A 439 25.99 24.99 -10.70
CA PHE A 439 24.58 25.35 -10.65
C PHE A 439 24.42 26.84 -10.69
N HIS A 440 23.94 27.35 -11.80
CA HIS A 440 23.73 28.76 -12.01
C HIS A 440 22.34 29.06 -12.55
N ASN A 441 21.78 30.17 -12.17
CA ASN A 441 20.52 30.70 -12.69
C ASN A 441 20.72 32.18 -13.04
N ALA A 442 20.26 32.59 -14.22
CA ALA A 442 20.25 33.95 -14.66
C ALA A 442 18.96 34.26 -15.40
N ALA A 443 18.36 35.41 -15.13
CA ALA A 443 17.12 35.83 -15.75
C ALA A 443 17.20 37.28 -16.26
N LEU A 444 16.45 37.52 -17.34
CA LEU A 444 16.32 38.84 -17.97
C LEU A 444 14.83 39.09 -18.26
N ASP A 445 14.30 40.14 -17.66
CA ASP A 445 12.96 40.63 -17.99
C ASP A 445 12.99 41.44 -19.28
N LEU A 446 12.07 41.16 -20.19
CA LEU A 446 11.95 41.75 -21.51
C LEU A 446 10.60 42.47 -21.63
N LEU A 447 10.63 43.74 -21.97
CA LEU A 447 9.42 44.56 -22.13
C LEU A 447 8.76 44.41 -23.51
N GLY A 448 9.33 43.55 -24.36
CA GLY A 448 8.93 43.47 -25.78
C GLY A 448 9.62 44.49 -26.67
N GLY A 449 9.19 44.61 -27.93
CA GLY A 449 9.73 45.51 -28.92
C GLY A 449 10.98 45.00 -29.66
N VAL A 450 11.44 45.72 -30.65
CA VAL A 450 12.51 45.33 -31.59
C VAL A 450 13.87 45.12 -30.90
N GLU A 451 14.09 45.73 -29.75
CA GLU A 451 15.32 45.60 -28.98
C GLU A 451 15.40 44.32 -28.13
N ALA A 452 14.30 43.64 -27.92
CA ALA A 452 14.25 42.48 -27.00
C ALA A 452 15.14 41.32 -27.50
N ALA A 453 15.10 40.97 -28.77
CA ALA A 453 15.92 39.88 -29.29
C ALA A 453 17.44 40.19 -29.28
N PRO A 454 17.92 41.39 -29.69
CA PRO A 454 19.33 41.79 -29.49
C PRO A 454 19.76 41.76 -28.03
N ARG A 455 18.94 42.26 -27.11
CA ARG A 455 19.23 42.23 -25.66
C ARG A 455 19.31 40.80 -25.12
N ALA A 456 18.39 39.93 -25.53
CA ALA A 456 18.39 38.52 -25.15
C ALA A 456 19.67 37.81 -25.61
N ARG A 457 20.09 38.04 -26.88
CA ARG A 457 21.35 37.49 -27.40
C ARG A 457 22.58 37.98 -26.61
N ALA A 458 22.66 39.28 -26.36
CA ALA A 458 23.76 39.85 -25.59
C ALA A 458 23.81 39.32 -24.17
N PHE A 459 22.65 39.21 -23.50
CA PHE A 459 22.52 38.63 -22.19
C PHE A 459 22.93 37.14 -22.18
N ALA A 460 22.37 36.30 -23.06
CA ALA A 460 22.72 34.89 -23.14
C ALA A 460 24.21 34.69 -23.41
N SER A 461 24.80 35.44 -24.35
CA SER A 461 26.22 35.36 -24.64
C SER A 461 27.09 35.77 -23.43
N GLY A 462 26.74 36.85 -22.73
CA GLY A 462 27.45 37.30 -21.52
C GLY A 462 27.38 36.26 -20.40
N VAL A 463 26.18 35.71 -20.14
CA VAL A 463 25.96 34.69 -19.11
C VAL A 463 26.73 33.41 -19.43
N LEU A 464 26.59 32.86 -20.63
CA LEU A 464 27.24 31.59 -21.02
C LEU A 464 28.77 31.74 -21.03
N THR A 465 29.30 32.93 -21.40
CA THR A 465 30.73 33.23 -21.29
C THR A 465 31.17 33.27 -19.83
N SER A 466 30.40 33.89 -18.93
CA SER A 466 30.73 33.97 -17.51
C SER A 466 30.70 32.59 -16.84
N TRP A 467 29.82 31.69 -17.28
CA TRP A 467 29.73 30.31 -16.82
C TRP A 467 30.73 29.37 -17.51
N ARG A 468 31.62 29.91 -18.35
CA ARG A 468 32.69 29.18 -19.03
C ARG A 468 32.23 28.01 -19.88
N PHE A 469 31.13 28.19 -20.62
CA PHE A 469 30.67 27.18 -21.55
C PHE A 469 31.63 27.00 -22.73
N PRO A 470 31.83 25.76 -23.22
CA PRO A 470 32.54 25.52 -24.47
C PRO A 470 31.83 26.26 -25.62
N ARG A 471 32.66 26.73 -26.61
CA ARG A 471 32.16 27.55 -27.73
C ARG A 471 30.95 27.00 -28.45
N GLU A 472 30.94 25.71 -28.68
CA GLU A 472 29.82 25.02 -29.37
C GLU A 472 28.52 25.17 -28.59
N LEU A 473 28.51 24.81 -27.29
CA LEU A 473 27.34 24.95 -26.42
C LEU A 473 26.96 26.41 -26.17
N HIS A 474 27.94 27.32 -26.11
CA HIS A 474 27.70 28.75 -26.05
C HIS A 474 26.89 29.20 -27.28
N ASP A 475 27.35 28.89 -28.48
CA ASP A 475 26.72 29.32 -29.72
C ASP A 475 25.30 28.71 -29.88
N LEU A 476 25.13 27.45 -29.52
CA LEU A 476 23.80 26.77 -29.50
C LEU A 476 22.86 27.43 -28.48
N GLY A 477 23.33 27.71 -27.25
CA GLY A 477 22.53 28.35 -26.21
C GLY A 477 22.10 29.77 -26.59
N VAL A 478 23.01 30.57 -27.20
CA VAL A 478 22.68 31.90 -27.71
C VAL A 478 21.66 31.84 -28.86
N LEU A 479 21.82 30.89 -29.77
CA LEU A 479 20.86 30.69 -30.87
C LEU A 479 19.48 30.30 -30.29
N ALA A 480 19.43 29.36 -29.38
CA ALA A 480 18.16 28.92 -28.75
C ALA A 480 17.47 30.10 -28.03
N ALA A 481 18.20 30.88 -27.23
CA ALA A 481 17.66 32.08 -26.57
C ALA A 481 17.10 33.11 -27.58
N SER A 482 17.80 33.29 -28.68
CA SER A 482 17.35 34.21 -29.76
C SER A 482 16.03 33.73 -30.39
N GLU A 483 15.94 32.45 -30.74
CA GLU A 483 14.76 31.86 -31.40
C GLU A 483 13.54 31.83 -30.46
N LEU A 484 13.73 31.41 -29.18
CA LEU A 484 12.66 31.38 -28.20
C LEU A 484 12.12 32.79 -27.91
N VAL A 485 12.99 33.81 -27.75
CA VAL A 485 12.56 35.19 -27.54
C VAL A 485 11.88 35.74 -28.80
N ALA A 486 12.40 35.46 -30.01
CA ALA A 486 11.75 35.88 -31.24
C ALA A 486 10.33 35.24 -31.37
N ASN A 487 10.16 33.99 -30.99
CA ASN A 487 8.86 33.33 -30.96
C ASN A 487 7.89 34.00 -29.97
N SER A 488 8.33 34.36 -28.75
CA SER A 488 7.52 35.10 -27.79
C SER A 488 7.19 36.52 -28.23
N LEU A 489 8.10 37.19 -28.93
CA LEU A 489 7.84 38.52 -29.51
C LEU A 489 6.78 38.48 -30.62
N GLN A 490 6.75 37.40 -31.38
CA GLN A 490 5.83 37.26 -32.51
C GLN A 490 4.45 36.73 -32.06
N HIS A 491 4.39 35.83 -31.08
CA HIS A 491 3.21 35.05 -30.70
C HIS A 491 2.83 35.18 -29.22
N GLY A 492 3.62 35.86 -28.40
CA GLY A 492 3.40 36.03 -26.98
C GLY A 492 2.91 37.43 -26.62
N VAL A 493 2.60 37.59 -25.33
CA VAL A 493 2.15 38.84 -24.72
C VAL A 493 3.08 39.18 -23.52
N PRO A 494 3.48 40.44 -23.34
CA PRO A 494 4.22 40.84 -22.12
C PRO A 494 3.40 40.57 -20.84
N PRO A 495 4.07 40.28 -19.71
CA PRO A 495 5.52 40.34 -19.49
C PRO A 495 6.24 39.13 -20.07
N MET A 496 7.47 39.34 -20.55
CA MET A 496 8.31 38.26 -21.08
C MET A 496 9.57 38.13 -20.23
N ARG A 497 10.03 36.91 -19.99
CA ARG A 497 11.25 36.65 -19.22
C ARG A 497 12.07 35.56 -19.87
N LEU A 498 13.34 35.86 -20.16
CA LEU A 498 14.34 34.87 -20.56
C LEU A 498 15.06 34.36 -19.32
N ARG A 499 15.16 33.06 -19.16
CA ARG A 499 15.91 32.38 -18.11
C ARG A 499 16.93 31.41 -18.70
N LEU A 500 18.14 31.45 -18.18
CA LEU A 500 19.18 30.45 -18.42
C LEU A 500 19.48 29.77 -17.10
N ARG A 501 19.52 28.43 -17.10
CA ARG A 501 19.88 27.65 -15.94
C ARG A 501 20.89 26.55 -16.31
N ARG A 502 21.93 26.43 -15.49
CA ARG A 502 22.96 25.40 -15.58
C ARG A 502 22.84 24.47 -14.40
N THR A 503 22.88 23.18 -14.65
CA THR A 503 23.14 22.13 -13.66
C THR A 503 24.49 21.45 -13.98
N ASP A 504 24.86 20.43 -13.23
CA ASP A 504 26.01 19.58 -13.54
C ASP A 504 25.86 18.81 -14.86
N ARG A 505 24.63 18.57 -15.32
CA ARG A 505 24.32 17.74 -16.50
C ARG A 505 23.63 18.49 -17.63
N ARG A 506 23.04 19.65 -17.38
CA ARG A 506 22.19 20.33 -18.37
C ARG A 506 22.37 21.86 -18.39
N LEU A 507 22.16 22.41 -19.58
CA LEU A 507 21.84 23.81 -19.77
C LEU A 507 20.39 23.91 -20.20
N VAL A 508 19.56 24.64 -19.47
CA VAL A 508 18.17 24.95 -19.80
C VAL A 508 18.07 26.40 -20.24
N VAL A 509 17.40 26.62 -21.35
CA VAL A 509 17.02 27.96 -21.85
C VAL A 509 15.50 27.99 -21.90
N GLU A 510 14.89 28.93 -21.18
CA GLU A 510 13.45 29.07 -21.07
C GLU A 510 13.02 30.52 -21.30
N VAL A 511 11.91 30.68 -22.00
CA VAL A 511 11.24 31.98 -22.16
C VAL A 511 9.79 31.85 -21.70
N THR A 512 9.39 32.71 -20.77
CA THR A 512 7.99 32.84 -20.36
C THR A 512 7.37 34.09 -20.99
N ASP A 513 6.08 34.01 -21.33
CA ASP A 513 5.27 35.14 -21.78
C ASP A 513 3.82 34.99 -21.27
N GLY A 514 3.03 36.06 -21.42
CA GLY A 514 1.66 36.13 -20.87
C GLY A 514 0.57 35.51 -21.76
N ASP A 515 0.90 34.81 -22.86
CA ASP A 515 -0.08 34.22 -23.76
C ASP A 515 -0.22 32.71 -23.47
N ASP A 516 -1.46 32.22 -23.36
CA ASP A 516 -1.75 30.82 -23.01
C ASP A 516 -1.71 29.86 -24.21
N HIS A 517 -1.49 30.34 -25.43
CA HIS A 517 -1.45 29.48 -26.60
C HIS A 517 -0.09 28.78 -26.74
N LEU A 518 -0.08 27.47 -26.53
CA LEU A 518 1.14 26.67 -26.65
C LEU A 518 1.61 26.56 -28.10
N PRO A 519 2.92 26.70 -28.37
CA PRO A 519 3.46 26.55 -29.71
C PRO A 519 3.29 25.13 -30.23
N ARG A 520 2.93 25.01 -31.50
CA ARG A 520 2.86 23.73 -32.19
C ARG A 520 4.00 23.62 -33.20
N ARG A 521 4.67 22.46 -33.24
CA ARG A 521 5.66 22.18 -34.27
C ARG A 521 4.95 22.13 -35.62
N ARG A 522 5.18 23.13 -36.48
CA ARG A 522 4.78 23.09 -37.88
C ARG A 522 5.91 22.46 -38.70
N GLN A 523 5.55 21.61 -39.67
CA GLN A 523 6.48 21.30 -40.74
C GLN A 523 6.48 22.53 -41.68
N ALA A 524 7.51 23.39 -41.50
CA ALA A 524 7.69 24.53 -42.37
C ALA A 524 8.12 24.05 -43.75
N GLU A 525 7.48 24.56 -44.81
CA GLU A 525 7.93 24.32 -46.16
C GLU A 525 9.26 25.09 -46.41
N PRO A 526 10.11 24.64 -47.35
CA PRO A 526 11.41 25.29 -47.61
C PRO A 526 11.33 26.78 -47.94
N ALA A 527 10.16 27.28 -48.37
CA ALA A 527 9.91 28.68 -48.72
C ALA A 527 9.38 29.55 -47.60
N ASP A 528 9.06 29.02 -46.41
CA ASP A 528 8.53 29.77 -45.30
C ASP A 528 9.69 30.56 -44.61
N GLU A 529 9.68 31.86 -44.70
CA GLU A 529 10.63 32.73 -43.96
C GLU A 529 10.28 32.87 -42.47
N THR A 530 9.04 32.59 -42.09
CA THR A 530 8.51 32.66 -40.70
C THR A 530 8.12 31.30 -40.18
N GLY A 531 8.29 31.05 -38.85
CA GLY A 531 7.87 29.80 -38.18
C GLY A 531 8.94 28.71 -38.10
N ARG A 532 10.20 28.98 -38.48
CA ARG A 532 11.34 28.05 -38.36
C ARG A 532 11.97 28.01 -36.97
N GLY A 533 11.72 28.99 -36.11
CA GLY A 533 12.41 29.15 -34.83
C GLY A 533 12.28 27.92 -33.93
N ILE A 534 11.06 27.45 -33.69
CA ILE A 534 10.81 26.24 -32.89
C ILE A 534 11.37 24.96 -33.57
N SER A 535 11.36 24.88 -34.89
CA SER A 535 11.98 23.77 -35.62
C SER A 535 13.50 23.74 -35.49
N ILE A 536 14.15 24.93 -35.45
CA ILE A 536 15.57 25.04 -35.20
C ILE A 536 15.86 24.57 -33.77
N VAL A 537 15.16 25.11 -32.76
CA VAL A 537 15.31 24.71 -31.36
C VAL A 537 15.12 23.20 -31.20
N ALA A 538 14.08 22.63 -31.80
CA ALA A 538 13.82 21.19 -31.76
C ALA A 538 14.91 20.33 -32.43
N THR A 539 15.72 20.91 -33.32
CA THR A 539 16.80 20.21 -34.00
C THR A 539 18.12 20.26 -33.24
N ILE A 540 18.40 21.39 -32.56
CA ILE A 540 19.68 21.61 -31.89
C ILE A 540 19.67 21.19 -30.41
N ALA A 541 18.49 21.15 -29.78
CA ALA A 541 18.36 20.80 -28.37
C ALA A 541 18.22 19.29 -28.17
N ALA A 542 18.65 18.79 -27.02
CA ALA A 542 18.43 17.40 -26.61
C ALA A 542 16.95 17.14 -26.34
N SER A 543 16.26 18.12 -25.74
CA SER A 543 14.80 18.12 -25.54
C SER A 543 14.26 19.55 -25.57
N TRP A 544 13.00 19.72 -25.90
CA TRP A 544 12.28 20.99 -25.83
C TRP A 544 10.82 20.75 -25.49
N GLY A 545 10.16 21.78 -25.00
CA GLY A 545 8.73 21.71 -24.69
C GLY A 545 8.13 23.08 -24.42
N ALA A 546 6.84 23.04 -24.12
CA ALA A 546 6.09 24.22 -23.69
C ALA A 546 5.03 23.82 -22.68
N ARG A 547 4.76 24.69 -21.72
CA ARG A 547 3.77 24.50 -20.66
C ARG A 547 3.02 25.78 -20.34
N LEU A 548 1.87 25.65 -19.69
CA LEU A 548 1.20 26.76 -19.03
C LEU A 548 1.91 27.10 -17.72
N THR A 549 1.91 28.38 -17.36
CA THR A 549 2.47 28.84 -16.08
C THR A 549 1.38 29.05 -15.03
N PRO A 550 1.64 28.82 -13.72
CA PRO A 550 0.63 28.94 -12.66
C PRO A 550 -0.05 30.32 -12.58
N GLY A 551 0.63 31.36 -13.01
CA GLY A 551 0.10 32.75 -13.02
C GLY A 551 -0.63 33.16 -14.31
N GLY A 552 -0.90 32.21 -15.21
CA GLY A 552 -1.32 32.48 -16.59
C GLY A 552 -0.13 32.71 -17.53
N GLY A 553 -0.36 32.51 -18.83
CA GLY A 553 0.69 32.52 -19.83
C GLY A 553 1.39 31.19 -20.03
N LYS A 554 2.48 31.20 -20.82
CA LYS A 554 3.23 29.98 -21.15
C LYS A 554 4.72 30.12 -20.89
N ALA A 555 5.39 28.99 -20.71
CA ALA A 555 6.83 28.85 -20.77
C ALA A 555 7.20 27.94 -21.95
N VAL A 556 8.17 28.36 -22.74
CA VAL A 556 8.78 27.53 -23.80
C VAL A 556 10.24 27.34 -23.46
N TRP A 557 10.68 26.11 -23.42
CA TRP A 557 12.01 25.74 -22.95
C TRP A 557 12.72 24.76 -23.89
N CYS A 558 14.05 24.74 -23.79
CA CYS A 558 14.88 23.69 -24.39
C CYS A 558 16.06 23.36 -23.49
N GLU A 559 16.57 22.15 -23.63
CA GLU A 559 17.67 21.60 -22.82
C GLU A 559 18.82 21.12 -23.71
N PHE A 560 20.03 21.35 -23.25
CA PHE A 560 21.26 20.80 -23.81
C PHE A 560 21.94 19.92 -22.78
N THR A 561 22.35 18.72 -23.14
CA THR A 561 23.11 17.84 -22.27
C THR A 561 24.56 18.31 -22.18
N LEU A 562 25.07 18.45 -20.97
CA LEU A 562 26.46 18.80 -20.73
C LEU A 562 27.33 17.53 -20.69
N PRO A 563 28.56 17.58 -21.20
CA PRO A 563 29.50 16.47 -21.03
C PRO A 563 29.78 16.27 -19.54
N THR A 564 29.68 15.03 -19.09
CA THR A 564 29.98 14.64 -17.71
C THR A 564 31.45 14.99 -17.41
N VAL A 565 31.69 15.90 -16.49
CA VAL A 565 33.04 16.15 -15.98
C VAL A 565 33.35 14.97 -15.05
N GLU A 566 34.12 14.00 -15.52
CA GLU A 566 34.66 12.98 -14.62
C GLU A 566 35.48 13.69 -13.54
N PRO A 567 35.24 13.42 -12.25
CA PRO A 567 36.08 13.96 -11.20
C PRO A 567 37.50 13.46 -11.44
N VAL A 568 38.42 14.39 -11.71
CA VAL A 568 39.86 14.07 -11.74
C VAL A 568 40.21 13.55 -10.35
N VAL A 569 40.30 12.25 -10.22
CA VAL A 569 40.85 11.60 -9.01
C VAL A 569 42.31 12.00 -8.96
N THR A 570 42.63 13.07 -8.26
CA THR A 570 44.00 13.37 -7.84
C THR A 570 44.40 12.31 -6.84
N VAL A 571 45.08 11.28 -7.34
CA VAL A 571 45.82 10.33 -6.50
C VAL A 571 46.98 11.12 -5.89
N SER A 572 46.85 11.47 -4.62
CA SER A 572 47.93 12.02 -3.78
C SER A 572 48.60 10.88 -2.99
#